data_80f7e4eef3f8a32492314b69a55f1517
#
_entry.id   80f7e4eef3f8a32492314b69a55f1517
#
_cell.length_a   1.000
_cell.length_b   1.000
_cell.length_c   1.000
_cell.angle_alpha   90.00
_cell.angle_beta   90.00
_cell.angle_gamma   90.00
#
_symmetry.space_group_name_H-M   'P 1'
#
loop_
_entity.id
_entity.type
_entity.pdbx_description
1 polymer ?
#
loop_
_entity_poly.entity_id
_entity_poly.type
_entity_poly.pdbx_seq_one_letter_code
_entity_poly.pdbx_strand_id
1 'polypeptide(L)'
;NLSTFLGEKIKLINFNYKKLPKNLINESKRLLPKNNYIGYSITQGNMYRKKSWSIYKFISLANKSLIKNKIPVFFIEKNQEHIIEKIKNQVPSALFPETISKLSCPALVTALSSRLDQAVSIDNGVMHMMGLANIPMIVLFGPTNSEKFAPKNNHIKIIDSKKTHGTSDINSITVDEVYDLI
;
A
#
# COMPACT_ATOMS: atom_id res chain seq x y z
N ASN A 1 -18.90 18.59 8.13
CA ASN A 1 -19.32 17.60 7.16
C ASN A 1 -19.68 18.33 5.85
N LEU A 2 -19.18 17.86 4.69
CA LEU A 2 -19.36 18.55 3.41
C LEU A 2 -20.85 18.65 3.00
N SER A 3 -21.64 17.65 3.32
CA SER A 3 -23.09 17.65 3.08
C SER A 3 -23.82 18.73 3.87
N THR A 4 -23.39 18.99 5.10
CA THR A 4 -23.95 20.07 5.93
C THR A 4 -23.61 21.44 5.36
N PHE A 5 -22.40 21.57 4.78
CA PHE A 5 -21.95 22.84 4.15
C PHE A 5 -22.66 23.13 2.83
N LEU A 6 -22.89 22.09 2.00
CA LEU A 6 -23.53 22.23 0.68
C LEU A 6 -25.06 22.19 0.73
N GLY A 7 -25.67 21.87 1.88
CA GLY A 7 -27.13 21.72 2.00
C GLY A 7 -27.72 20.55 1.20
N GLU A 8 -26.88 19.70 0.62
CA GLU A 8 -27.28 18.58 -0.24
C GLU A 8 -26.85 17.24 0.35
N LYS A 9 -27.65 16.19 0.13
CA LYS A 9 -27.25 14.81 0.40
C LYS A 9 -26.19 14.39 -0.61
N ILE A 10 -24.93 14.31 -0.19
CA ILE A 10 -23.85 13.79 -1.03
C ILE A 10 -24.12 12.30 -1.27
N LYS A 11 -24.38 11.95 -2.51
CA LYS A 11 -24.49 10.56 -2.95
C LYS A 11 -23.10 9.94 -2.96
N LEU A 12 -22.86 8.99 -2.04
CA LEU A 12 -21.62 8.20 -2.07
C LEU A 12 -21.62 7.37 -3.36
N ILE A 13 -20.70 7.67 -4.25
CA ILE A 13 -20.46 6.88 -5.46
C ILE A 13 -19.42 5.82 -5.09
N ASN A 14 -19.80 4.56 -5.16
CA ASN A 14 -18.84 3.46 -5.03
C ASN A 14 -17.89 3.49 -6.22
N PHE A 15 -16.62 3.69 -5.96
CA PHE A 15 -15.58 3.62 -6.98
C PHE A 15 -15.47 2.18 -7.51
N ASN A 16 -15.47 2.05 -8.83
CA ASN A 16 -15.28 0.76 -9.49
C ASN A 16 -14.03 0.81 -10.38
N TYR A 17 -12.94 0.19 -9.92
CA TYR A 17 -11.67 0.15 -10.64
C TYR A 17 -11.77 -0.50 -12.03
N LYS A 18 -12.78 -1.35 -12.28
CA LYS A 18 -13.03 -1.94 -13.62
C LYS A 18 -13.43 -0.91 -14.67
N LYS A 19 -13.83 0.31 -14.24
CA LYS A 19 -14.13 1.45 -15.11
C LYS A 19 -12.91 2.33 -15.40
N LEU A 20 -11.74 1.98 -14.90
CA LEU A 20 -10.49 2.67 -15.28
C LEU A 20 -10.24 2.56 -16.79
N PRO A 21 -9.51 3.50 -17.38
CA PRO A 21 -9.13 3.45 -18.80
C PRO A 21 -8.48 2.11 -19.17
N LYS A 22 -8.85 1.54 -20.30
CA LYS A 22 -8.40 0.22 -20.76
C LYS A 22 -6.86 0.10 -20.85
N ASN A 23 -6.18 1.18 -21.24
CA ASN A 23 -4.72 1.22 -21.29
C ASN A 23 -4.08 0.98 -19.93
N LEU A 24 -4.64 1.52 -18.84
CA LEU A 24 -4.14 1.31 -17.47
C LEU A 24 -4.39 -0.12 -16.99
N ILE A 25 -5.57 -0.69 -17.30
CA ILE A 25 -5.89 -2.08 -16.98
C ILE A 25 -4.96 -3.03 -17.75
N ASN A 26 -4.71 -2.78 -19.03
CA ASN A 26 -3.82 -3.61 -19.83
C ASN A 26 -2.37 -3.49 -19.34
N GLU A 27 -1.93 -2.28 -19.00
CA GLU A 27 -0.58 -2.06 -18.44
C GLU A 27 -0.40 -2.78 -17.10
N SER A 28 -1.40 -2.75 -16.22
CA SER A 28 -1.32 -3.49 -14.95
C SER A 28 -1.21 -5.00 -15.17
N LYS A 29 -1.93 -5.56 -16.14
CA LYS A 29 -1.81 -6.98 -16.52
C LYS A 29 -0.45 -7.32 -17.13
N ARG A 30 0.12 -6.41 -17.92
CA ARG A 30 1.45 -6.57 -18.52
C ARG A 30 2.55 -6.59 -17.46
N LEU A 31 2.45 -5.70 -16.47
CA LEU A 31 3.44 -5.55 -15.41
C LEU A 31 3.32 -6.62 -14.32
N LEU A 32 2.11 -7.05 -14.02
CA LEU A 32 1.79 -8.07 -13.03
C LEU A 32 0.93 -9.18 -13.67
N PRO A 33 1.50 -10.02 -14.55
CA PRO A 33 0.73 -11.00 -15.34
C PRO A 33 0.26 -12.22 -14.55
N LYS A 34 0.90 -12.53 -13.42
CA LYS A 34 0.61 -13.70 -12.58
C LYS A 34 -0.44 -13.38 -11.50
N ASN A 35 -0.57 -14.27 -10.57
CA ASN A 35 -1.30 -14.13 -9.30
C ASN A 35 -0.30 -14.27 -8.15
N ASN A 36 -0.79 -14.25 -6.91
CA ASN A 36 -0.01 -14.40 -5.68
C ASN A 36 0.92 -13.22 -5.38
N TYR A 37 0.49 -12.00 -5.72
CA TYR A 37 1.23 -10.80 -5.38
C TYR A 37 0.84 -10.24 -4.03
N ILE A 38 1.85 -9.78 -3.27
CA ILE A 38 1.65 -8.94 -2.09
C ILE A 38 2.28 -7.56 -2.33
N GLY A 39 1.48 -6.52 -2.18
CA GLY A 39 1.93 -5.14 -2.41
C GLY A 39 2.49 -4.50 -1.15
N TYR A 40 3.54 -3.70 -1.30
CA TYR A 40 4.16 -2.93 -0.23
C TYR A 40 4.22 -1.46 -0.62
N SER A 41 3.56 -0.59 0.15
CA SER A 41 3.66 0.86 0.02
C SER A 41 4.46 1.42 1.19
N ILE A 42 5.71 1.79 0.93
CA ILE A 42 6.72 2.03 1.97
C ILE A 42 7.15 3.49 2.10
N THR A 43 6.95 4.31 1.06
CA THR A 43 7.43 5.69 1.03
C THR A 43 6.42 6.65 1.64
N GLN A 44 6.90 7.61 2.42
CA GLN A 44 6.09 8.71 2.94
C GLN A 44 6.35 9.98 2.14
N GLY A 45 5.30 10.74 1.80
CA GLY A 45 5.45 11.99 1.04
C GLY A 45 6.04 13.15 1.88
N ASN A 46 5.84 13.16 3.20
CA ASN A 46 6.35 14.18 4.10
C ASN A 46 7.21 13.57 5.20
N MET A 47 8.52 13.79 5.10
CA MET A 47 9.52 13.22 6.00
C MET A 47 9.43 13.73 7.46
N TYR A 48 8.89 14.92 7.68
CA TYR A 48 8.73 15.49 9.03
C TYR A 48 7.70 14.74 9.89
N ARG A 49 6.79 13.99 9.28
CA ARG A 49 5.71 13.31 10.01
C ARG A 49 6.09 11.97 10.63
N LYS A 50 7.33 11.49 10.43
CA LYS A 50 7.85 10.22 11.00
C LYS A 50 6.89 9.04 10.89
N LYS A 51 6.26 8.87 9.73
CA LYS A 51 5.28 7.81 9.44
C LYS A 51 5.90 6.56 8.83
N SER A 52 7.21 6.55 8.61
CA SER A 52 7.90 5.45 7.94
C SER A 52 8.14 4.30 8.90
N TRP A 53 7.60 3.15 8.57
CA TRP A 53 8.05 1.89 9.12
C TRP A 53 9.40 1.54 8.49
N SER A 54 10.30 0.94 9.27
CA SER A 54 11.68 0.70 8.81
C SER A 54 11.73 -0.10 7.52
N ILE A 55 12.54 0.35 6.56
CA ILE A 55 12.78 -0.39 5.30
C ILE A 55 13.27 -1.83 5.57
N TYR A 56 14.06 -2.04 6.60
CA TYR A 56 14.55 -3.36 6.97
C TYR A 56 13.42 -4.29 7.44
N LYS A 57 12.40 -3.73 8.10
CA LYS A 57 11.20 -4.49 8.48
C LYS A 57 10.37 -4.86 7.25
N PHE A 58 10.22 -3.96 6.28
CA PHE A 58 9.58 -4.29 4.99
C PHE A 58 10.34 -5.37 4.22
N ILE A 59 11.66 -5.30 4.18
CA ILE A 59 12.51 -6.32 3.56
C ILE A 59 12.36 -7.67 4.26
N SER A 60 12.39 -7.68 5.60
CA SER A 60 12.18 -8.89 6.38
C SER A 60 10.79 -9.50 6.13
N LEU A 61 9.76 -8.66 6.11
CA LEU A 61 8.38 -9.09 5.82
C LEU A 61 8.24 -9.63 4.40
N ALA A 62 8.86 -8.99 3.41
CA ALA A 62 8.88 -9.46 2.03
C ALA A 62 9.55 -10.83 1.90
N ASN A 63 10.69 -11.04 2.55
CA ASN A 63 11.35 -12.35 2.57
C ASN A 63 10.49 -13.42 3.27
N LYS A 64 9.82 -13.10 4.38
CA LYS A 64 8.87 -14.01 5.02
C LYS A 64 7.67 -14.33 4.12
N SER A 65 7.16 -13.37 3.35
CA SER A 65 6.04 -13.60 2.44
C SER A 65 6.36 -14.53 1.28
N LEU A 66 7.64 -14.61 0.87
CA LEU A 66 8.10 -15.60 -0.12
C LEU A 66 7.90 -17.05 0.37
N ILE A 67 8.01 -17.30 1.68
CA ILE A 67 7.73 -18.62 2.26
C ILE A 67 6.27 -19.04 2.04
N LYS A 68 5.35 -18.07 2.01
CA LYS A 68 3.94 -18.30 1.67
C LYS A 68 3.67 -18.25 0.14
N ASN A 69 4.72 -18.36 -0.69
CA ASN A 69 4.64 -18.27 -2.15
C ASN A 69 4.02 -16.94 -2.66
N LYS A 70 4.18 -15.84 -1.91
CA LYS A 70 3.74 -14.52 -2.33
C LYS A 70 4.89 -13.78 -3.00
N ILE A 71 4.63 -13.17 -4.16
CA ILE A 71 5.62 -12.38 -4.88
C ILE A 71 5.55 -10.93 -4.39
N PRO A 72 6.63 -10.37 -3.80
CA PRO A 72 6.64 -9.00 -3.30
C PRO A 72 6.60 -7.98 -4.44
N VAL A 73 5.70 -7.01 -4.34
CA VAL A 73 5.54 -5.88 -5.27
C VAL A 73 5.67 -4.59 -4.50
N PHE A 74 6.70 -3.80 -4.77
CA PHE A 74 6.93 -2.53 -4.10
C PHE A 74 6.46 -1.35 -4.95
N PHE A 75 5.64 -0.50 -4.35
CA PHE A 75 5.17 0.75 -4.93
C PHE A 75 6.11 1.87 -4.50
N ILE A 76 7.03 2.21 -5.38
CA ILE A 76 8.11 3.17 -5.16
C ILE A 76 8.28 4.01 -6.42
N GLU A 77 8.34 5.33 -6.26
CA GLU A 77 8.58 6.26 -7.34
C GLU A 77 9.96 6.08 -7.97
N LYS A 78 10.09 6.36 -9.27
CA LYS A 78 11.34 6.17 -10.04
C LYS A 78 12.54 6.91 -9.46
N ASN A 79 12.32 8.08 -8.86
CA ASN A 79 13.37 8.92 -8.27
C ASN A 79 13.95 8.38 -6.95
N GLN A 80 13.48 7.22 -6.47
CA GLN A 80 13.92 6.58 -5.23
C GLN A 80 14.89 5.40 -5.51
N GLU A 81 15.83 5.56 -6.44
CA GLU A 81 16.72 4.48 -6.92
C GLU A 81 17.48 3.80 -5.78
N HIS A 82 17.99 4.57 -4.82
CA HIS A 82 18.72 4.03 -3.67
C HIS A 82 17.88 3.06 -2.80
N ILE A 83 16.57 3.32 -2.67
CA ILE A 83 15.65 2.43 -1.95
C ILE A 83 15.42 1.16 -2.78
N ILE A 84 15.21 1.31 -4.08
CA ILE A 84 14.98 0.21 -5.01
C ILE A 84 16.16 -0.75 -5.02
N GLU A 85 17.39 -0.23 -5.15
CA GLU A 85 18.63 -1.03 -5.12
C GLU A 85 18.78 -1.77 -3.80
N LYS A 86 18.55 -1.09 -2.68
CA LYS A 86 18.62 -1.68 -1.36
C LYS A 86 17.66 -2.87 -1.20
N ILE A 87 16.44 -2.74 -1.73
CA ILE A 87 15.46 -3.83 -1.68
C ILE A 87 15.86 -4.95 -2.64
N LYS A 88 16.25 -4.64 -3.88
CA LYS A 88 16.68 -5.65 -4.87
C LYS A 88 17.82 -6.53 -4.36
N ASN A 89 18.78 -5.93 -3.67
CA ASN A 89 19.93 -6.66 -3.12
C ASN A 89 19.53 -7.69 -2.04
N GLN A 90 18.43 -7.48 -1.34
CA GLN A 90 17.99 -8.34 -0.23
C GLN A 90 16.73 -9.17 -0.56
N VAL A 91 15.98 -8.78 -1.57
CA VAL A 91 14.78 -9.44 -2.09
C VAL A 91 14.86 -9.48 -3.62
N PRO A 92 15.71 -10.33 -4.23
CA PRO A 92 15.94 -10.31 -5.69
C PRO A 92 14.68 -10.57 -6.53
N SER A 93 13.68 -11.25 -5.97
CA SER A 93 12.40 -11.54 -6.62
C SER A 93 11.37 -10.39 -6.52
N ALA A 94 11.70 -9.30 -5.84
CA ALA A 94 10.81 -8.16 -5.70
C ALA A 94 10.56 -7.46 -7.03
N LEU A 95 9.31 -7.06 -7.28
CA LEU A 95 8.89 -6.35 -8.46
C LEU A 95 8.66 -4.86 -8.16
N PHE A 96 8.98 -4.02 -9.13
CA PHE A 96 8.87 -2.55 -9.06
C PHE A 96 8.13 -2.04 -10.30
N PRO A 97 6.81 -2.25 -10.43
CA PRO A 97 6.09 -1.99 -11.67
C PRO A 97 6.09 -0.52 -12.09
N GLU A 98 6.10 0.42 -11.15
CA GLU A 98 6.12 1.85 -11.47
C GLU A 98 7.42 2.31 -12.12
N THR A 99 8.54 1.62 -11.89
CA THR A 99 9.83 1.94 -12.52
C THR A 99 9.91 1.51 -13.98
N ILE A 100 9.15 0.49 -14.36
CA ILE A 100 9.13 -0.11 -15.70
C ILE A 100 8.11 0.57 -16.60
N SER A 101 7.00 1.03 -16.03
CA SER A 101 5.91 1.65 -16.79
C SER A 101 6.31 2.98 -17.40
N LYS A 102 5.86 3.23 -18.62
CA LYS A 102 5.88 4.57 -19.24
C LYS A 102 4.74 5.45 -18.72
N LEU A 103 3.69 4.83 -18.17
CA LEU A 103 2.57 5.53 -17.55
C LEU A 103 2.93 5.82 -16.08
N SER A 104 2.63 7.04 -15.62
CA SER A 104 2.86 7.45 -14.23
C SER A 104 1.67 8.30 -13.79
N CYS A 105 0.75 7.67 -13.06
CA CYS A 105 -0.42 8.35 -12.50
C CYS A 105 -1.05 7.54 -11.36
N PRO A 106 -1.79 8.19 -10.46
CA PRO A 106 -2.50 7.51 -9.36
C PRO A 106 -3.43 6.38 -9.80
N ALA A 107 -4.08 6.54 -10.95
CA ALA A 107 -4.98 5.51 -11.48
C ALA A 107 -4.26 4.23 -11.91
N LEU A 108 -2.99 4.31 -12.35
CA LEU A 108 -2.16 3.13 -12.60
C LEU A 108 -1.88 2.36 -11.31
N VAL A 109 -1.58 3.07 -10.21
CA VAL A 109 -1.37 2.44 -8.90
C VAL A 109 -2.62 1.65 -8.49
N THR A 110 -3.82 2.23 -8.65
CA THR A 110 -5.08 1.53 -8.39
C THR A 110 -5.26 0.31 -9.31
N ALA A 111 -4.93 0.42 -10.60
CA ALA A 111 -5.01 -0.70 -11.54
C ALA A 111 -4.01 -1.81 -11.19
N LEU A 112 -2.78 -1.48 -10.82
CA LEU A 112 -1.78 -2.44 -10.33
C LEU A 112 -2.25 -3.11 -9.03
N SER A 113 -2.80 -2.33 -8.10
CA SER A 113 -3.31 -2.84 -6.83
C SER A 113 -4.42 -3.87 -7.02
N SER A 114 -5.26 -3.74 -8.05
CA SER A 114 -6.30 -4.72 -8.35
C SER A 114 -5.75 -6.11 -8.77
N ARG A 115 -4.44 -6.23 -8.98
CA ARG A 115 -3.74 -7.49 -9.30
C ARG A 115 -3.12 -8.15 -8.08
N LEU A 116 -3.21 -7.51 -6.91
CA LEU A 116 -2.65 -8.00 -5.65
C LEU A 116 -3.68 -8.86 -4.91
N ASP A 117 -3.22 -9.89 -4.22
CA ASP A 117 -4.05 -10.65 -3.29
C ASP A 117 -4.21 -9.88 -1.97
N GLN A 118 -3.16 -9.15 -1.58
CA GLN A 118 -3.12 -8.38 -0.35
C GLN A 118 -2.09 -7.25 -0.46
N ALA A 119 -2.22 -6.23 0.36
CA ALA A 119 -1.23 -5.17 0.49
C ALA A 119 -0.90 -4.82 1.94
N VAL A 120 0.33 -4.37 2.18
CA VAL A 120 0.78 -3.76 3.43
C VAL A 120 1.20 -2.31 3.13
N SER A 121 0.64 -1.37 3.85
CA SER A 121 0.90 0.06 3.63
C SER A 121 1.07 0.81 4.94
N ILE A 122 1.85 1.87 4.90
CA ILE A 122 1.81 2.93 5.91
C ILE A 122 0.75 3.98 5.52
N ASP A 123 0.47 4.93 6.42
CA ASP A 123 -0.42 6.07 6.13
C ASP A 123 0.20 7.02 5.09
N ASN A 124 -0.13 6.83 3.82
CA ASN A 124 0.32 7.64 2.69
C ASN A 124 -0.73 7.69 1.55
N GLY A 125 -0.42 8.43 0.47
CA GLY A 125 -1.32 8.55 -0.68
C GLY A 125 -1.58 7.23 -1.40
N VAL A 126 -0.57 6.36 -1.51
CA VAL A 126 -0.67 5.04 -2.17
C VAL A 126 -1.65 4.12 -1.42
N MET A 127 -1.70 4.20 -0.09
CA MET A 127 -2.69 3.49 0.74
C MET A 127 -4.12 3.73 0.24
N HIS A 128 -4.47 4.99 -0.07
CA HIS A 128 -5.81 5.31 -0.56
C HIS A 128 -6.06 4.77 -1.96
N MET A 129 -5.05 4.80 -2.83
CA MET A 129 -5.15 4.21 -4.18
C MET A 129 -5.34 2.70 -4.13
N MET A 130 -4.62 2.01 -3.24
CA MET A 130 -4.81 0.59 -2.97
C MET A 130 -6.20 0.31 -2.40
N GLY A 131 -6.68 1.14 -1.50
CA GLY A 131 -8.03 1.07 -0.94
C GLY A 131 -9.14 1.16 -1.99
N LEU A 132 -8.94 1.95 -3.06
CA LEU A 132 -9.87 2.04 -4.19
C LEU A 132 -9.94 0.74 -5.00
N ALA A 133 -8.90 -0.08 -5.00
CA ALA A 133 -8.91 -1.40 -5.64
C ALA A 133 -9.73 -2.43 -4.86
N ASN A 134 -10.16 -2.11 -3.64
CA ASN A 134 -10.96 -2.94 -2.74
C ASN A 134 -10.35 -4.32 -2.46
N ILE A 135 -9.03 -4.37 -2.30
CA ILE A 135 -8.28 -5.57 -1.95
C ILE A 135 -8.09 -5.67 -0.42
N PRO A 136 -7.80 -6.86 0.12
CA PRO A 136 -7.34 -7.02 1.50
C PRO A 136 -6.09 -6.18 1.77
N MET A 137 -6.08 -5.42 2.88
CA MET A 137 -4.95 -4.58 3.26
C MET A 137 -4.65 -4.67 4.74
N ILE A 138 -3.36 -4.55 5.07
CA ILE A 138 -2.88 -4.26 6.42
C ILE A 138 -2.30 -2.85 6.39
N VAL A 139 -2.82 -1.96 7.22
CA VAL A 139 -2.37 -0.57 7.26
C VAL A 139 -1.76 -0.26 8.61
N LEU A 140 -0.51 0.23 8.56
CA LEU A 140 0.28 0.56 9.74
C LEU A 140 0.16 2.06 10.03
N PHE A 141 -0.26 2.38 11.25
CA PHE A 141 -0.35 3.75 11.76
C PHE A 141 0.60 3.96 12.94
N GLY A 142 1.22 5.13 12.96
CA GLY A 142 2.05 5.62 14.05
C GLY A 142 1.49 6.93 14.59
N PRO A 143 2.06 8.10 14.20
CA PRO A 143 1.70 9.40 14.76
C PRO A 143 0.32 9.93 14.34
N THR A 144 -0.25 9.39 13.26
CA THR A 144 -1.52 9.86 12.68
C THR A 144 -2.74 9.15 13.27
N ASN A 145 -3.93 9.69 13.05
CA ASN A 145 -5.18 9.14 13.55
C ASN A 145 -5.73 8.11 12.54
N SER A 146 -5.69 6.83 12.92
CA SER A 146 -6.15 5.73 12.07
C SER A 146 -7.66 5.80 11.76
N GLU A 147 -8.49 6.25 12.69
CA GLU A 147 -9.95 6.36 12.50
C GLU A 147 -10.32 7.41 11.45
N LYS A 148 -9.50 8.48 11.36
CA LYS A 148 -9.69 9.57 10.41
C LYS A 148 -9.16 9.25 9.02
N PHE A 149 -8.00 8.58 8.93
CA PHE A 149 -7.25 8.48 7.68
C PHE A 149 -7.25 7.09 7.05
N ALA A 150 -7.62 6.03 7.77
CA ALA A 150 -7.71 4.71 7.14
C ALA A 150 -8.80 4.68 6.05
N PRO A 151 -8.56 4.01 4.92
CA PRO A 151 -9.59 3.77 3.93
C PRO A 151 -10.75 2.98 4.57
N LYS A 152 -11.97 3.32 4.20
CA LYS A 152 -13.17 2.70 4.75
C LYS A 152 -13.66 1.59 3.84
N ASN A 153 -13.12 0.38 3.98
CA ASN A 153 -13.66 -0.82 3.37
C ASN A 153 -13.55 -2.01 4.35
N ASN A 154 -14.31 -3.07 4.10
CA ASN A 154 -14.43 -4.20 5.02
C ASN A 154 -13.23 -5.16 5.02
N HIS A 155 -12.24 -4.94 4.15
CA HIS A 155 -11.09 -5.82 3.98
C HIS A 155 -9.79 -5.22 4.54
N ILE A 156 -9.91 -4.17 5.36
CA ILE A 156 -8.73 -3.49 5.93
C ILE A 156 -8.55 -3.90 7.38
N LYS A 157 -7.36 -4.41 7.69
CA LYS A 157 -6.85 -4.60 9.06
C LYS A 157 -5.93 -3.44 9.39
N ILE A 158 -6.10 -2.85 10.56
CA ILE A 158 -5.32 -1.69 11.03
C ILE A 158 -4.47 -2.13 12.21
N ILE A 159 -3.16 -1.85 12.15
CA ILE A 159 -2.27 -1.89 13.31
C ILE A 159 -1.90 -0.45 13.63
N ASP A 160 -2.39 0.05 14.76
CA ASP A 160 -2.14 1.41 15.24
C ASP A 160 -1.25 1.33 16.48
N SER A 161 0.01 1.78 16.36
CA SER A 161 1.00 1.67 17.44
C SER A 161 0.57 2.38 18.73
N LYS A 162 -0.26 3.41 18.63
CA LYS A 162 -0.81 4.08 19.82
C LYS A 162 -1.79 3.17 20.56
N LYS A 163 -2.58 2.39 19.83
CA LYS A 163 -3.59 1.50 20.41
C LYS A 163 -2.98 0.18 20.89
N THR A 164 -2.01 -0.34 20.14
CA THR A 164 -1.41 -1.67 20.42
C THR A 164 -0.20 -1.58 21.34
N HIS A 165 0.61 -0.51 21.23
CA HIS A 165 1.89 -0.37 21.95
C HIS A 165 1.97 0.87 22.86
N GLY A 166 0.92 1.71 22.91
CA GLY A 166 0.92 2.93 23.72
C GLY A 166 1.88 4.03 23.24
N THR A 167 2.42 3.92 22.02
CA THR A 167 3.39 4.87 21.47
C THR A 167 3.04 5.32 20.06
N SER A 168 3.43 6.54 19.70
CA SER A 168 3.28 7.03 18.33
C SER A 168 4.39 6.57 17.38
N ASP A 169 5.39 5.84 17.86
CA ASP A 169 6.44 5.30 17.00
C ASP A 169 5.91 4.09 16.23
N ILE A 170 5.73 4.25 14.92
CA ILE A 170 5.31 3.18 14.03
C ILE A 170 6.28 1.99 14.04
N ASN A 171 7.55 2.22 14.40
CA ASN A 171 8.56 1.18 14.47
C ASN A 171 8.42 0.29 15.71
N SER A 172 7.52 0.58 16.64
CA SER A 172 7.14 -0.37 17.69
C SER A 172 6.40 -1.59 17.13
N ILE A 173 5.70 -1.44 16.00
CA ILE A 173 5.03 -2.54 15.30
C ILE A 173 6.09 -3.53 14.80
N THR A 174 5.96 -4.79 15.18
CA THR A 174 6.90 -5.86 14.80
C THR A 174 6.59 -6.46 13.43
N VAL A 175 7.56 -7.15 12.84
CA VAL A 175 7.37 -7.87 11.57
C VAL A 175 6.40 -9.04 11.76
N ASP A 176 6.46 -9.71 12.91
CA ASP A 176 5.62 -10.89 13.18
C ASP A 176 4.15 -10.51 13.33
N GLU A 177 3.82 -9.40 14.01
CA GLU A 177 2.45 -8.90 14.09
C GLU A 177 1.84 -8.64 12.70
N VAL A 178 2.63 -8.15 11.76
CA VAL A 178 2.16 -7.91 10.38
C VAL A 178 2.08 -9.23 9.61
N TYR A 179 3.07 -10.12 9.78
CA TYR A 179 3.14 -11.39 9.09
C TYR A 179 2.01 -12.36 9.47
N ASP A 180 1.57 -12.34 10.72
CA ASP A 180 0.44 -13.15 11.21
C ASP A 180 -0.90 -12.76 10.58
N LEU A 181 -0.97 -11.57 9.99
CA LEU A 181 -2.15 -11.07 9.27
C LEU A 181 -2.12 -11.33 7.76
N ILE A 182 -0.97 -11.79 7.21
CA ILE A 182 -0.76 -12.22 5.83
C ILE A 182 -1.15 -13.71 5.72
#